data_ea41b986a825ffcdffb5b7805b2770f0
#
_entry.id   ea41b986a825ffcdffb5b7805b2770f0
#
_cell.length_a   1.000
_cell.length_b   1.000
_cell.length_c   1.000
_cell.angle_alpha   90.00
_cell.angle_beta   90.00
_cell.angle_gamma   90.00
#
_symmetry.space_group_name_H-M   'P 1'
#
loop_
_entity.id
_entity.type
_entity.pdbx_description
1 polymer ?
#
loop_
_entity_poly.entity_id
_entity_poly.type
_entity_poly.pdbx_seq_one_letter_code
_entity_poly.pdbx_strand_id
1 'polypeptide(L)'
;MTRITVPHDEIAAFCRRHRIRKLSLFGSVLRDDFRPDSDVDVLVEFEPGVEFGWDIIDVEEELSQLFGGHKIDMVREKYLNHRLRDRILASAEVQYAKG
;
A
#
# COMPACT_ATOMS: atom_id res chain seq x y z
N MET A 1 -4.00 13.75 -3.88
CA MET A 1 -5.20 13.11 -4.46
C MET A 1 -4.78 11.91 -5.29
N THR A 2 -5.36 10.75 -5.03
CA THR A 2 -5.01 9.54 -5.78
C THR A 2 -5.55 9.59 -7.20
N ARG A 3 -4.82 8.97 -8.13
CA ARG A 3 -5.18 8.93 -9.55
C ARG A 3 -5.96 7.67 -9.94
N ILE A 4 -6.22 6.78 -8.97
CA ILE A 4 -6.99 5.57 -9.19
C ILE A 4 -8.16 5.53 -8.21
N THR A 5 -9.18 4.75 -8.58
CA THR A 5 -10.31 4.51 -7.68
C THR A 5 -9.87 3.55 -6.58
N VAL A 6 -10.12 3.92 -5.34
CA VAL A 6 -9.77 3.09 -4.19
C VAL A 6 -11.04 2.45 -3.63
N PRO A 7 -11.17 1.11 -3.71
CA PRO A 7 -12.33 0.42 -3.14
C PRO A 7 -12.17 0.27 -1.63
N HIS A 8 -12.49 1.31 -0.88
CA HIS A 8 -12.19 1.40 0.55
C HIS A 8 -12.71 0.22 1.38
N ASP A 9 -13.93 -0.25 1.10
CA ASP A 9 -14.49 -1.39 1.84
C ASP A 9 -13.71 -2.67 1.60
N GLU A 10 -13.31 -2.90 0.35
CA GLU A 10 -12.53 -4.06 -0.04
C GLU A 10 -11.10 -3.98 0.52
N ILE A 11 -10.53 -2.77 0.51
CA ILE A 11 -9.20 -2.53 1.09
C ILE A 11 -9.24 -2.80 2.60
N ALA A 12 -10.28 -2.36 3.29
CA ALA A 12 -10.41 -2.60 4.71
C ALA A 12 -10.51 -4.10 5.01
N ALA A 13 -11.30 -4.84 4.23
CA ALA A 13 -11.43 -6.29 4.39
C ALA A 13 -10.10 -7.00 4.11
N PHE A 14 -9.40 -6.57 3.06
CA PHE A 14 -8.08 -7.08 2.72
C PHE A 14 -7.10 -6.88 3.88
N CYS A 15 -7.05 -5.66 4.43
CA CYS A 15 -6.15 -5.35 5.54
C CYS A 15 -6.45 -6.20 6.77
N ARG A 16 -7.73 -6.40 7.09
CA ARG A 16 -8.12 -7.24 8.22
C ARG A 16 -7.71 -8.69 8.03
N ARG A 17 -7.88 -9.23 6.82
CA ARG A 17 -7.49 -10.61 6.52
C ARG A 17 -5.99 -10.83 6.67
N HIS A 18 -5.20 -9.86 6.25
CA HIS A 18 -3.73 -9.98 6.23
C HIS A 18 -3.07 -9.32 7.43
N ARG A 19 -3.86 -8.89 8.41
CA ARG A 19 -3.37 -8.26 9.63
C ARG A 19 -2.51 -7.01 9.35
N ILE A 20 -2.94 -6.26 8.36
CA ILE A 20 -2.34 -4.96 8.06
C ILE A 20 -2.99 -3.94 8.96
N ARG A 21 -2.18 -3.22 9.72
CA ARG A 21 -2.64 -2.20 10.65
C ARG A 21 -2.88 -0.87 9.95
N LYS A 22 -2.06 -0.56 8.96
CA LYS A 22 -2.15 0.69 8.21
C LYS A 22 -1.68 0.47 6.79
N LEU A 23 -2.42 1.02 5.85
CA LEU A 23 -2.08 0.96 4.42
C LEU A 23 -2.21 2.35 3.84
N SER A 24 -1.15 2.82 3.18
CA SER A 24 -1.10 4.14 2.56
C SER A 24 -0.62 4.03 1.13
N LEU A 25 -1.02 4.98 0.30
CA LEU A 25 -0.52 5.12 -1.05
C LEU A 25 0.50 6.24 -1.10
N PHE A 26 1.56 6.06 -1.86
CA PHE A 26 2.57 7.10 -2.03
C PHE A 26 3.18 7.03 -3.44
N GLY A 27 4.03 7.98 -3.75
CA GLY A 27 4.75 7.99 -5.02
C GLY A 27 3.90 8.39 -6.21
N SER A 28 4.11 7.73 -7.34
CA SER A 28 3.56 8.16 -8.63
C SER A 28 2.03 8.17 -8.67
N VAL A 29 1.36 7.31 -7.92
CA VAL A 29 -0.11 7.26 -7.90
C VAL A 29 -0.73 8.56 -7.40
N LEU A 30 0.06 9.37 -6.68
CA LEU A 30 -0.38 10.66 -6.16
C LEU A 30 0.01 11.83 -7.07
N ARG A 31 0.70 11.55 -8.17
CA ARG A 31 1.21 12.59 -9.10
C ARG A 31 0.44 12.60 -10.40
N ASP A 32 0.53 13.72 -11.11
CA ASP A 32 -0.16 13.93 -12.38
C ASP A 32 0.40 13.05 -13.51
N ASP A 33 1.63 12.56 -13.37
CA ASP A 33 2.28 11.72 -14.36
C ASP A 33 1.98 10.22 -14.22
N PHE A 34 1.06 9.86 -13.33
CA PHE A 34 0.67 8.46 -13.17
C PHE A 34 -0.04 7.95 -14.43
N ARG A 35 0.39 6.80 -14.91
CA ARG A 35 -0.11 6.19 -16.15
C ARG A 35 -0.74 4.82 -15.88
N PRO A 36 -1.54 4.30 -16.82
CA PRO A 36 -2.14 2.97 -16.65
C PRO A 36 -1.13 1.84 -16.45
N ASP A 37 0.10 2.00 -16.97
CA ASP A 37 1.18 1.02 -16.81
C ASP A 37 2.12 1.33 -15.64
N SER A 38 1.83 2.37 -14.87
CA SER A 38 2.63 2.72 -13.70
C SER A 38 2.37 1.77 -12.54
N ASP A 39 3.42 1.53 -11.74
CA ASP A 39 3.29 0.75 -10.52
C ASP A 39 2.59 1.58 -9.43
N VAL A 40 1.87 0.90 -8.55
CA VAL A 40 1.25 1.53 -7.40
C VAL A 40 2.13 1.26 -6.18
N ASP A 41 2.67 2.33 -5.61
CA ASP A 41 3.53 2.23 -4.42
C ASP A 41 2.64 2.23 -3.18
N VAL A 42 2.74 1.17 -2.39
CA VAL A 42 1.91 0.97 -1.20
C VAL A 42 2.81 0.83 0.02
N LEU A 43 2.54 1.65 1.01
CA LEU A 43 3.25 1.60 2.28
C LEU A 43 2.37 0.86 3.28
N VAL A 44 2.88 -0.21 3.87
CA VAL A 44 2.13 -1.02 4.82
C VAL A 44 2.82 -1.12 6.16
N GLU A 45 1.99 -1.18 7.20
CA GLU A 45 2.42 -1.47 8.55
C GLU A 45 1.57 -2.64 9.04
N PHE A 46 2.23 -3.71 9.49
CA PHE A 46 1.55 -4.90 9.96
C PHE A 46 1.33 -4.86 11.48
N GLU A 47 0.36 -5.65 11.94
CA GLU A 47 0.16 -5.80 13.37
C GLU A 47 1.39 -6.49 13.98
N PRO A 48 1.71 -6.20 15.25
CA PRO A 48 2.85 -6.82 15.92
C PRO A 48 2.80 -8.36 15.85
N GLY A 49 3.93 -8.98 15.61
CA GLY A 49 4.04 -10.43 15.55
C GLY A 49 3.74 -11.04 14.19
N VAL A 50 3.31 -10.23 13.23
CA VAL A 50 3.06 -10.73 11.87
C VAL A 50 4.38 -10.76 11.11
N GLU A 51 4.69 -11.93 10.57
CA GLU A 51 5.87 -12.10 9.72
C GLU A 51 5.45 -12.49 8.31
N PHE A 52 6.19 -11.96 7.34
CA PHE A 52 5.98 -12.34 5.96
C PHE A 52 6.78 -13.56 5.61
N GLY A 53 6.10 -14.48 4.96
CA GLY A 53 6.73 -15.62 4.37
C GLY A 53 6.52 -15.61 2.86
N TRP A 54 6.27 -16.79 2.32
CA TRP A 54 6.13 -17.00 0.89
C TRP A 54 4.88 -16.38 0.28
N ASP A 55 3.91 -16.04 1.10
CA ASP A 55 2.61 -15.51 0.65
C ASP A 55 2.63 -14.02 0.31
N ILE A 56 3.79 -13.36 0.41
CA ILE A 56 3.88 -11.93 0.04
C ILE A 56 3.48 -11.70 -1.42
N ILE A 57 3.84 -12.63 -2.30
CA ILE A 57 3.49 -12.52 -3.72
C ILE A 57 1.98 -12.60 -3.92
N ASP A 58 1.32 -13.50 -3.20
CA ASP A 58 -0.14 -13.65 -3.26
C ASP A 58 -0.83 -12.41 -2.71
N VAL A 59 -0.29 -11.82 -1.66
CA VAL A 59 -0.81 -10.60 -1.05
C VAL A 59 -0.72 -9.43 -2.04
N GLU A 60 0.43 -9.28 -2.69
CA GLU A 60 0.62 -8.23 -3.70
C GLU A 60 -0.31 -8.42 -4.89
N GLU A 61 -0.50 -9.66 -5.35
CA GLU A 61 -1.37 -9.96 -6.48
C GLU A 61 -2.84 -9.65 -6.14
N GLU A 62 -3.29 -10.03 -4.96
CA GLU A 62 -4.65 -9.71 -4.51
C GLU A 62 -4.85 -8.20 -4.47
N LEU A 63 -3.88 -7.47 -3.93
CA LEU A 63 -3.95 -6.02 -3.86
C LEU A 63 -3.94 -5.40 -5.26
N SER A 64 -3.16 -5.98 -6.17
CA SER A 64 -3.12 -5.55 -7.57
C SER A 64 -4.51 -5.59 -8.19
N GLN A 65 -5.25 -6.66 -7.96
CA GLN A 65 -6.61 -6.80 -8.50
C GLN A 65 -7.54 -5.75 -7.92
N LEU A 66 -7.39 -5.41 -6.65
CA LEU A 66 -8.19 -4.36 -6.02
C LEU A 66 -7.91 -2.98 -6.62
N PHE A 67 -6.73 -2.78 -7.15
CA PHE A 67 -6.33 -1.51 -7.78
C PHE A 67 -6.35 -1.57 -9.32
N GLY A 68 -7.23 -2.40 -9.88
CA GLY A 68 -7.47 -2.41 -11.32
C GLY A 68 -6.38 -3.09 -12.15
N GLY A 69 -5.58 -3.95 -11.55
CA GLY A 69 -4.55 -4.71 -12.26
C GLY A 69 -3.18 -4.05 -12.30
N HIS A 70 -3.01 -2.90 -11.66
CA HIS A 70 -1.69 -2.26 -11.57
C HIS A 70 -0.74 -3.13 -10.76
N LYS A 71 0.52 -3.18 -11.19
CA LYS A 71 1.55 -3.83 -10.40
C LYS A 71 1.71 -3.09 -9.08
N ILE A 72 1.80 -3.84 -7.99
CA ILE A 72 1.94 -3.28 -6.65
C ILE A 72 3.39 -3.38 -6.21
N ASP A 73 3.93 -2.25 -5.76
CA ASP A 73 5.23 -2.21 -5.09
C ASP A 73 4.95 -1.99 -3.60
N MET A 74 4.95 -3.09 -2.85
CA MET A 74 4.62 -3.07 -1.42
C MET A 74 5.87 -2.85 -0.58
N VAL A 75 5.87 -1.77 0.18
CA VAL A 75 6.99 -1.38 1.03
C VAL A 75 6.56 -1.41 2.48
N ARG A 76 7.36 -2.03 3.33
CA ARG A 76 7.10 -2.04 4.78
C ARG A 76 7.76 -0.83 5.41
N GLU A 77 6.99 -0.09 6.20
CA GLU A 77 7.45 1.14 6.83
C GLU A 77 8.74 0.95 7.63
N LYS A 78 8.85 -0.16 8.36
CA LYS A 78 10.03 -0.40 9.22
C LYS A 78 11.34 -0.59 8.46
N TYR A 79 11.26 -0.86 7.15
CA TYR A 79 12.46 -1.04 6.34
C TYR A 79 12.86 0.21 5.55
N LEU A 80 12.11 1.29 5.71
CA LEU A 80 12.45 2.53 5.03
C LEU A 80 13.66 3.20 5.66
N ASN A 81 14.53 3.73 4.80
CA ASN A 81 15.62 4.57 5.23
C ASN A 81 15.06 5.83 5.92
N HIS A 82 15.69 6.27 7.01
CA HIS A 82 15.26 7.45 7.77
C HIS A 82 14.99 8.68 6.90
N ARG A 83 15.87 8.94 5.94
CA ARG A 83 15.76 10.12 5.08
C ARG A 83 14.55 10.04 4.15
N LEU A 84 14.28 8.85 3.63
CA LEU A 84 13.14 8.62 2.73
C LEU A 84 11.85 8.50 3.52
N ARG A 85 11.92 7.93 4.71
CA ARG A 85 10.74 7.69 5.54
C ARG A 85 9.94 8.96 5.81
N ASP A 86 10.62 10.01 6.26
CA ASP A 86 9.95 11.27 6.60
C ASP A 86 9.28 11.89 5.37
N ARG A 87 9.95 11.83 4.22
CA ARG A 87 9.40 12.36 2.97
C ARG A 87 8.18 11.56 2.51
N ILE A 88 8.27 10.25 2.58
CA ILE A 88 7.19 9.36 2.16
C ILE A 88 5.99 9.55 3.09
N LEU A 89 6.21 9.55 4.40
CA LEU A 89 5.13 9.71 5.36
C LEU A 89 4.45 11.08 5.24
N ALA A 90 5.21 12.12 4.91
CA ALA A 90 4.64 13.46 4.75
C ALA A 90 3.69 13.55 3.56
N SER A 91 3.92 12.78 2.51
CA SER A 91 3.10 12.83 1.29
C SER A 91 2.12 11.67 1.15
N ALA A 92 2.29 10.59 1.93
CA ALA A 92 1.46 9.40 1.80
C ALA A 92 0.00 9.69 2.17
N GLU A 93 -0.92 9.08 1.41
CA GLU A 93 -2.35 9.16 1.71
C GLU A 93 -2.81 7.85 2.34
N VAL A 94 -3.28 7.93 3.57
CA VAL A 94 -3.75 6.74 4.31
C VAL A 94 -5.08 6.28 3.72
N GLN A 95 -5.15 5.01 3.35
CA GLN A 95 -6.37 4.39 2.85
C GLN A 95 -7.05 3.51 3.90
N TYR A 96 -6.27 2.99 4.84
CA TYR A 96 -6.79 2.18 5.94
C TYR A 96 -5.90 2.37 7.17
N ALA A 97 -6.53 2.54 8.31
CA ALA A 97 -5.82 2.58 9.58
C ALA A 97 -6.71 1.95 10.65
N LYS A 98 -6.17 0.98 11.35
CA LYS A 98 -6.87 0.33 12.46
C LYS A 98 -6.90 1.29 13.63
N GLY A 99 -8.07 1.60 14.09
CA GLY A 99 -8.29 2.54 15.19
C GLY A 99 -7.84 2.04 16.54
#